data_d42f37b66d90351a178cd9a84c3579e0
#
_entry.id   d42f37b66d90351a178cd9a84c3579e0
#
_cell.length_a   1.000
_cell.length_b   1.000
_cell.length_c   1.000
_cell.angle_alpha   90.00
_cell.angle_beta   90.00
_cell.angle_gamma   90.00
#
_symmetry.space_group_name_H-M   'P 1'
#
loop_
_entity.id
_entity.type
_entity.pdbx_description
1 polymer ?
#
loop_
_entity_poly.entity_id
_entity_poly.type
_entity_poly.pdbx_seq_one_letter_code
_entity_poly.pdbx_strand_id
1 'polypeptide(L)'
;METGGCDPQVHSCLFFRITMVVYAPGRTSGYPQVPPERGLRYHYLGGGNEVGNVGIVLEDPTSNRLLLDYGIAPTKPPRYPNEAPHVSHAIITHSHIDHLGMVPWLASNHNSTLHGTELTAAISEMMWYDCHKVSSIEGYPLPWDKRDIDLALSAWDTHKFNVPWKQDDWKLELHRAGHIPGAAMLHVETPNKSVLFSGDFDTRDSQLTIGAKPVKTDVLFVEGTYGGRDHPPKQEENERFIERIVEVVDRGGTALVPAFANGRTQDVVMLLHKHLPELDVHVDGMGKRVAKLQMEHPETLRDPSALESAWKWCRRVSSKSDRK
;
A
#
# COMPACT_ATOMS: atom_id res chain seq x y z
N MET A 1 33.79 38.79 19.97
CA MET A 1 32.56 39.38 20.51
C MET A 1 31.76 39.91 19.33
N GLU A 2 30.85 39.15 18.85
CA GLU A 2 29.72 39.64 18.07
C GLU A 2 28.61 38.56 18.14
N THR A 3 27.56 38.95 18.81
CA THR A 3 26.38 38.16 19.08
C THR A 3 25.44 38.32 17.88
N GLY A 4 25.36 37.33 17.03
CA GLY A 4 24.35 37.24 15.96
C GLY A 4 23.01 36.82 16.56
N GLY A 5 22.04 37.74 16.53
CA GLY A 5 20.66 37.53 16.97
C GLY A 5 19.95 36.53 16.09
N CYS A 6 19.30 35.59 16.72
CA CYS A 6 18.36 34.65 16.08
C CYS A 6 16.99 35.31 16.01
N ASP A 7 16.45 35.39 14.82
CA ASP A 7 15.11 35.93 14.50
C ASP A 7 14.01 35.00 15.07
N PRO A 8 13.04 35.47 15.86
CA PRO A 8 12.02 34.64 16.49
C PRO A 8 10.71 34.52 15.71
N GLN A 9 10.75 34.55 14.39
CA GLN A 9 9.51 34.39 13.59
C GLN A 9 9.67 33.31 12.51
N VAL A 10 9.74 32.07 12.86
CA VAL A 10 9.22 30.90 12.13
C VAL A 10 9.43 29.67 12.97
N HIS A 11 8.52 29.31 13.85
CA HIS A 11 8.33 27.92 14.31
C HIS A 11 7.05 27.81 15.13
N SER A 12 5.92 27.77 14.43
CA SER A 12 4.78 27.05 15.00
C SER A 12 5.03 25.55 14.79
N CYS A 13 5.89 24.96 15.61
CA CYS A 13 5.99 23.53 15.72
C CYS A 13 4.66 22.99 16.26
N LEU A 14 3.85 22.44 15.38
CA LEU A 14 2.74 21.56 15.72
C LEU A 14 3.34 20.35 16.47
N PHE A 15 3.25 20.34 17.78
CA PHE A 15 3.56 19.19 18.61
C PHE A 15 2.52 18.09 18.31
N PHE A 16 2.86 17.18 17.41
CA PHE A 16 2.17 15.90 17.33
C PHE A 16 2.58 15.08 18.55
N ARG A 17 1.62 14.72 19.41
CA ARG A 17 1.84 13.63 20.35
C ARG A 17 1.88 12.33 19.54
N ILE A 18 3.07 11.91 19.13
CA ILE A 18 3.30 10.58 18.58
C ILE A 18 3.30 9.63 19.78
N THR A 19 2.23 8.85 19.93
CA THR A 19 2.24 7.73 20.87
C THR A 19 2.82 6.54 20.12
N MET A 20 4.14 6.37 20.13
CA MET A 20 4.78 5.12 19.75
C MET A 20 4.45 4.09 20.84
N VAL A 21 3.61 3.12 20.53
CA VAL A 21 3.43 1.95 21.40
C VAL A 21 4.44 0.91 20.97
N VAL A 22 5.55 0.82 21.70
CA VAL A 22 6.53 -0.26 21.55
C VAL A 22 5.98 -1.48 22.30
N TYR A 23 5.68 -2.55 21.56
CA TYR A 23 5.23 -3.80 22.13
C TYR A 23 6.42 -4.64 22.61
N ALA A 24 6.43 -5.03 23.89
CA ALA A 24 7.41 -5.97 24.43
C ALA A 24 7.05 -7.39 24.00
N PRO A 25 7.94 -8.21 23.44
CA PRO A 25 7.63 -9.58 23.03
C PRO A 25 7.47 -10.48 24.25
N GLY A 26 6.38 -11.19 24.30
CA GLY A 26 6.17 -12.34 25.18
C GLY A 26 4.93 -12.28 26.05
N ARG A 27 3.77 -12.60 25.48
CA ARG A 27 2.71 -13.36 26.15
C ARG A 27 1.79 -14.00 25.11
N THR A 28 1.70 -15.31 25.20
CA THR A 28 0.81 -16.19 24.44
C THR A 28 -0.66 -15.94 24.79
N SER A 29 -1.50 -16.01 23.74
CA SER A 29 -2.94 -16.32 23.72
C SER A 29 -3.77 -15.90 24.93
N GLY A 30 -4.51 -14.87 24.76
CA GLY A 30 -5.58 -14.40 25.62
C GLY A 30 -5.79 -12.92 25.37
N TYR A 31 -6.91 -12.56 24.73
CA TYR A 31 -7.33 -11.16 24.70
C TYR A 31 -7.36 -10.64 26.14
N PRO A 32 -6.60 -9.59 26.49
CA PRO A 32 -6.74 -9.00 27.80
C PRO A 32 -8.19 -8.51 27.92
N GLN A 33 -8.92 -9.07 28.86
CA GLN A 33 -10.23 -8.58 29.28
C GLN A 33 -9.97 -7.22 29.96
N VAL A 34 -9.86 -6.18 29.16
CA VAL A 34 -9.89 -4.81 29.68
C VAL A 34 -11.36 -4.48 29.94
N PRO A 35 -11.71 -3.92 31.10
CA PRO A 35 -13.08 -3.56 31.42
C PRO A 35 -13.68 -2.68 30.30
N PRO A 36 -14.99 -2.75 30.01
CA PRO A 36 -15.63 -2.05 28.89
C PRO A 36 -15.68 -0.52 29.05
N GLU A 37 -14.83 0.03 29.89
CA GLU A 37 -14.82 1.45 30.18
C GLU A 37 -13.79 2.19 29.35
N ARG A 38 -14.29 3.02 28.43
CA ARG A 38 -13.69 4.25 27.92
C ARG A 38 -12.62 4.11 26.84
N GLY A 39 -13.04 4.05 25.60
CA GLY A 39 -12.23 4.49 24.48
C GLY A 39 -12.12 3.48 23.34
N LEU A 40 -11.59 3.96 22.23
CA LEU A 40 -11.24 3.18 21.05
C LEU A 40 -10.08 2.22 21.45
N ARG A 41 -10.22 0.95 21.12
CA ARG A 41 -9.19 -0.08 21.29
C ARG A 41 -8.63 -0.48 19.95
N TYR A 42 -7.42 -1.01 19.94
CA TYR A 42 -6.83 -1.58 18.75
C TYR A 42 -6.06 -2.86 19.07
N HIS A 43 -6.02 -3.78 18.11
CA HIS A 43 -5.33 -5.05 18.22
C HIS A 43 -4.52 -5.32 16.96
N TYR A 44 -3.21 -5.49 17.09
CA TYR A 44 -2.39 -5.98 15.99
C TYR A 44 -2.59 -7.49 15.81
N LEU A 45 -2.97 -7.88 14.61
CA LEU A 45 -3.01 -9.27 14.16
C LEU A 45 -1.67 -9.68 13.57
N GLY A 46 -0.98 -8.75 12.91
CA GLY A 46 0.34 -8.87 12.34
C GLY A 46 0.90 -7.50 11.94
N GLY A 47 2.15 -7.45 11.48
CA GLY A 47 2.79 -6.24 10.97
C GLY A 47 3.25 -5.23 12.04
N GLY A 48 3.01 -5.48 13.32
CA GLY A 48 3.30 -4.49 14.38
C GLY A 48 4.80 -4.33 14.70
N ASN A 49 5.61 -5.34 14.43
CA ASN A 49 7.07 -5.34 14.68
C ASN A 49 7.85 -6.05 13.56
N GLU A 50 7.26 -6.21 12.41
CA GLU A 50 7.83 -6.86 11.24
C GLU A 50 7.25 -6.24 9.96
N VAL A 51 7.89 -6.50 8.81
CA VAL A 51 7.39 -6.10 7.50
C VAL A 51 6.48 -7.21 6.96
N GLY A 52 5.32 -6.82 6.45
CA GLY A 52 4.31 -7.72 5.88
C GLY A 52 3.29 -8.22 6.89
N ASN A 53 2.38 -9.10 6.44
CA ASN A 53 1.22 -9.63 7.16
C ASN A 53 0.46 -8.60 8.02
N VAL A 54 0.30 -7.39 7.47
CA VAL A 54 -0.36 -6.28 8.16
C VAL A 54 -1.81 -6.62 8.47
N GLY A 55 -2.23 -6.36 9.69
CA GLY A 55 -3.61 -6.49 10.13
C GLY A 55 -3.82 -5.81 11.47
N ILE A 56 -4.74 -4.84 11.54
CA ILE A 56 -5.07 -4.11 12.76
C ILE A 56 -6.59 -4.06 12.90
N VAL A 57 -7.12 -4.48 14.03
CA VAL A 57 -8.53 -4.30 14.37
C VAL A 57 -8.69 -3.06 15.24
N LEU A 58 -9.52 -2.14 14.81
CA LEU A 58 -10.08 -1.07 15.65
C LEU A 58 -11.40 -1.55 16.25
N GLU A 59 -11.62 -1.29 17.53
CA GLU A 59 -12.85 -1.65 18.24
C GLU A 59 -13.28 -0.52 19.17
N ASP A 60 -14.53 -0.11 19.08
CA ASP A 60 -15.10 0.88 19.98
C ASP A 60 -15.75 0.23 21.22
N PRO A 61 -16.18 1.03 22.23
CA PRO A 61 -16.84 0.48 23.43
C PRO A 61 -18.16 -0.23 23.17
N THR A 62 -18.80 -0.02 22.01
CA THR A 62 -20.05 -0.67 21.61
C THR A 62 -19.80 -1.96 20.83
N SER A 63 -18.52 -2.35 20.68
CA SER A 63 -18.07 -3.53 19.93
C SER A 63 -18.22 -3.42 18.41
N ASN A 64 -18.35 -2.21 17.85
CA ASN A 64 -18.15 -1.99 16.43
C ASN A 64 -16.67 -2.23 16.10
N ARG A 65 -16.41 -2.99 15.05
CA ARG A 65 -15.07 -3.38 14.64
C ARG A 65 -14.83 -3.06 13.19
N LEU A 66 -13.62 -2.54 12.93
CA LEU A 66 -13.09 -2.29 11.60
C LEU A 66 -11.71 -2.94 11.48
N LEU A 67 -11.52 -3.78 10.48
CA LEU A 67 -10.22 -4.34 10.18
C LEU A 67 -9.49 -3.43 9.17
N LEU A 68 -8.22 -3.11 9.46
CA LEU A 68 -7.33 -2.31 8.63
C LEU A 68 -6.27 -3.22 8.05
N ASP A 69 -6.36 -3.48 6.74
CA ASP A 69 -5.58 -4.45 6.00
C ASP A 69 -5.66 -5.87 6.57
N TYR A 70 -5.36 -6.87 5.74
CA TYR A 70 -5.21 -8.27 6.17
C TYR A 70 -4.29 -9.00 5.18
N GLY A 71 -3.00 -8.91 5.42
CA GLY A 71 -1.95 -9.30 4.49
C GLY A 71 -1.28 -10.62 4.79
N ILE A 72 -0.34 -11.00 3.93
CA ILE A 72 0.56 -12.15 4.07
C ILE A 72 1.99 -11.65 3.98
N ALA A 73 2.86 -12.03 4.92
CA ALA A 73 4.29 -11.79 4.73
C ALA A 73 4.84 -12.84 3.71
N PRO A 74 5.35 -12.39 2.54
CA PRO A 74 5.79 -13.28 1.47
C PRO A 74 7.18 -13.88 1.75
N THR A 75 7.34 -14.45 2.93
CA THR A 75 8.55 -15.18 3.36
C THR A 75 8.48 -16.64 2.91
N LYS A 76 9.54 -17.41 3.10
CA LYS A 76 9.57 -18.86 2.83
C LYS A 76 9.91 -19.63 4.11
N PRO A 77 8.93 -20.32 4.71
CA PRO A 77 7.49 -20.34 4.38
C PRO A 77 6.81 -18.97 4.59
N PRO A 78 5.66 -18.72 3.95
CA PRO A 78 4.89 -17.50 4.19
C PRO A 78 4.39 -17.44 5.63
N ARG A 79 4.30 -16.21 6.16
CA ARG A 79 3.74 -15.98 7.50
C ARG A 79 2.40 -15.27 7.37
N TYR A 80 1.48 -15.69 8.21
CA TYR A 80 0.11 -15.18 8.26
C TYR A 80 -0.10 -14.34 9.52
N PRO A 81 -0.99 -13.34 9.48
CA PRO A 81 -1.41 -12.65 10.69
C PRO A 81 -2.19 -13.62 11.60
N ASN A 82 -2.38 -13.24 12.86
CA ASN A 82 -3.30 -13.95 13.72
C ASN A 82 -4.72 -13.92 13.12
N GLU A 83 -5.53 -14.92 13.45
CA GLU A 83 -6.91 -14.99 13.01
C GLU A 83 -7.67 -13.74 13.47
N ALA A 84 -8.36 -13.10 12.52
CA ALA A 84 -9.18 -11.93 12.81
C ALA A 84 -10.43 -12.34 13.64
N PRO A 85 -10.80 -11.56 14.67
CA PRO A 85 -12.13 -11.70 15.26
C PRO A 85 -13.18 -11.37 14.19
N HIS A 86 -14.42 -11.81 14.39
CA HIS A 86 -15.48 -11.46 13.45
C HIS A 86 -15.56 -9.95 13.23
N VAL A 87 -15.46 -9.53 11.97
CA VAL A 87 -15.58 -8.15 11.50
C VAL A 87 -16.51 -8.10 10.30
N SER A 88 -17.43 -7.15 10.27
CA SER A 88 -18.35 -6.94 9.15
C SER A 88 -17.73 -6.07 8.05
N HIS A 89 -16.70 -5.30 8.38
CA HIS A 89 -16.07 -4.33 7.49
C HIS A 89 -14.54 -4.39 7.58
N ALA A 90 -13.89 -4.37 6.43
CA ALA A 90 -12.43 -4.28 6.32
C ALA A 90 -12.04 -3.19 5.33
N ILE A 91 -11.04 -2.37 5.67
CA ILE A 91 -10.45 -1.38 4.79
C ILE A 91 -9.15 -1.95 4.24
N ILE A 92 -8.98 -1.91 2.93
CA ILE A 92 -7.77 -2.34 2.25
C ILE A 92 -7.10 -1.09 1.66
N THR A 93 -5.97 -0.73 2.23
CA THR A 93 -5.27 0.50 1.88
C THR A 93 -4.72 0.46 0.46
N HIS A 94 -4.18 -0.67 0.04
CA HIS A 94 -3.65 -0.84 -1.30
C HIS A 94 -3.47 -2.32 -1.68
N SER A 95 -3.08 -2.57 -2.93
CA SER A 95 -3.13 -3.90 -3.54
C SER A 95 -1.84 -4.72 -3.44
N HIS A 96 -0.90 -4.43 -2.52
CA HIS A 96 0.22 -5.31 -2.23
C HIS A 96 -0.21 -6.49 -1.37
N ILE A 97 0.46 -7.66 -1.55
CA ILE A 97 0.02 -8.92 -0.94
C ILE A 97 0.15 -8.93 0.60
N ASP A 98 1.06 -8.15 1.12
CA ASP A 98 1.30 -7.97 2.55
C ASP A 98 0.25 -7.10 3.24
N HIS A 99 -0.70 -6.54 2.47
CA HIS A 99 -1.87 -5.79 2.94
C HIS A 99 -3.21 -6.47 2.60
N LEU A 100 -3.27 -7.23 1.49
CA LEU A 100 -4.53 -7.85 1.07
C LEU A 100 -4.50 -9.38 0.94
N GLY A 101 -3.37 -10.02 1.24
CA GLY A 101 -3.16 -11.45 0.94
C GLY A 101 -4.10 -12.41 1.69
N MET A 102 -4.62 -12.03 2.86
CA MET A 102 -5.58 -12.83 3.64
C MET A 102 -7.04 -12.43 3.44
N VAL A 103 -7.31 -11.43 2.60
CA VAL A 103 -8.68 -10.91 2.39
C VAL A 103 -9.64 -11.97 1.80
N PRO A 104 -9.24 -12.90 0.90
CA PRO A 104 -10.11 -13.97 0.47
C PRO A 104 -10.60 -14.84 1.63
N TRP A 105 -9.71 -15.17 2.59
CA TRP A 105 -10.11 -15.88 3.82
C TRP A 105 -11.15 -15.09 4.63
N LEU A 106 -10.95 -13.78 4.75
CA LEU A 106 -11.87 -12.92 5.49
C LEU A 106 -13.27 -12.88 4.84
N ALA A 107 -13.31 -12.74 3.53
CA ALA A 107 -14.58 -12.71 2.79
C ALA A 107 -15.37 -14.01 2.95
N SER A 108 -14.71 -15.16 2.90
CA SER A 108 -15.38 -16.46 3.03
C SER A 108 -15.78 -16.82 4.46
N ASN A 109 -15.01 -16.39 5.48
CA ASN A 109 -15.28 -16.78 6.86
C ASN A 109 -16.15 -15.77 7.61
N HIS A 110 -16.07 -14.49 7.27
CA HIS A 110 -16.81 -13.43 7.97
C HIS A 110 -17.89 -12.76 7.12
N ASN A 111 -17.93 -13.01 5.82
CA ASN A 111 -18.79 -12.29 4.87
C ASN A 111 -18.64 -10.77 4.98
N SER A 112 -17.40 -10.32 5.16
CA SER A 112 -17.07 -8.91 5.37
C SER A 112 -17.23 -8.10 4.08
N THR A 113 -17.77 -6.89 4.19
CA THR A 113 -17.68 -5.89 3.13
C THR A 113 -16.26 -5.31 3.09
N LEU A 114 -15.67 -5.24 1.91
CA LEU A 114 -14.33 -4.74 1.67
C LEU A 114 -14.40 -3.31 1.16
N HIS A 115 -13.69 -2.40 1.79
CA HIS A 115 -13.64 -0.99 1.40
C HIS A 115 -12.22 -0.61 0.94
N GLY A 116 -12.14 0.18 -0.11
CA GLY A 116 -10.90 0.69 -0.66
C GLY A 116 -11.15 1.51 -1.92
N THR A 117 -10.09 1.85 -2.65
CA THR A 117 -10.26 2.53 -3.94
C THR A 117 -10.63 1.52 -5.04
N GLU A 118 -11.29 2.01 -6.10
CA GLU A 118 -11.68 1.19 -7.24
C GLU A 118 -10.47 0.51 -7.91
N LEU A 119 -9.33 1.22 -8.02
CA LEU A 119 -8.12 0.62 -8.57
C LEU A 119 -7.53 -0.46 -7.66
N THR A 120 -7.58 -0.30 -6.32
CA THR A 120 -7.16 -1.34 -5.38
C THR A 120 -8.00 -2.60 -5.58
N ALA A 121 -9.32 -2.46 -5.69
CA ALA A 121 -10.24 -3.57 -5.99
C ALA A 121 -9.94 -4.22 -7.35
N ALA A 122 -9.74 -3.43 -8.40
CA ALA A 122 -9.47 -3.94 -9.75
C ALA A 122 -8.15 -4.73 -9.86
N ILE A 123 -7.12 -4.34 -9.09
CA ILE A 123 -5.82 -5.04 -9.09
C ILE A 123 -5.86 -6.29 -8.19
N SER A 124 -6.69 -6.31 -7.15
CA SER A 124 -6.73 -7.39 -6.16
C SER A 124 -6.94 -8.78 -6.77
N GLU A 125 -7.81 -8.90 -7.77
CA GLU A 125 -8.04 -10.15 -8.50
C GLU A 125 -6.73 -10.76 -8.99
N MET A 126 -5.95 -9.95 -9.71
CA MET A 126 -4.69 -10.41 -10.30
C MET A 126 -3.68 -10.80 -9.22
N MET A 127 -3.62 -10.04 -8.12
CA MET A 127 -2.70 -10.30 -7.01
C MET A 127 -3.05 -11.60 -6.29
N TRP A 128 -4.33 -11.88 -6.03
CA TRP A 128 -4.75 -13.12 -5.39
C TRP A 128 -4.53 -14.35 -6.28
N TYR A 129 -4.85 -14.27 -7.57
CA TYR A 129 -4.58 -15.38 -8.50
C TYR A 129 -3.09 -15.66 -8.67
N ASP A 130 -2.24 -14.62 -8.69
CA ASP A 130 -0.79 -14.80 -8.73
C ASP A 130 -0.26 -15.41 -7.42
N CYS A 131 -0.70 -14.89 -6.28
CA CYS A 131 -0.36 -15.44 -4.96
C CYS A 131 -0.74 -16.92 -4.86
N HIS A 132 -1.95 -17.29 -5.27
CA HIS A 132 -2.41 -18.68 -5.29
C HIS A 132 -1.53 -19.56 -6.21
N LYS A 133 -1.17 -19.06 -7.39
CA LYS A 133 -0.31 -19.76 -8.33
C LYS A 133 1.09 -19.97 -7.75
N VAL A 134 1.71 -18.92 -7.21
CA VAL A 134 3.06 -18.97 -6.62
C VAL A 134 3.07 -19.94 -5.44
N SER A 135 2.11 -19.84 -4.54
CA SER A 135 1.92 -20.74 -3.40
C SER A 135 1.84 -22.21 -3.84
N SER A 136 1.06 -22.50 -4.89
CA SER A 136 0.92 -23.85 -5.43
C SER A 136 2.24 -24.38 -6.02
N ILE A 137 3.03 -23.52 -6.67
CA ILE A 137 4.33 -23.91 -7.24
C ILE A 137 5.36 -24.15 -6.13
N GLU A 138 5.35 -23.33 -5.09
CA GLU A 138 6.32 -23.40 -3.99
C GLU A 138 5.94 -24.44 -2.91
N GLY A 139 4.75 -25.00 -2.99
CA GLY A 139 4.29 -26.03 -2.06
C GLY A 139 3.87 -25.50 -0.68
N TYR A 140 3.52 -24.23 -0.58
CA TYR A 140 3.01 -23.59 0.64
C TYR A 140 1.51 -23.30 0.49
N PRO A 141 0.59 -24.20 0.90
CA PRO A 141 -0.84 -23.99 0.70
C PRO A 141 -1.33 -22.75 1.46
N LEU A 142 -2.15 -21.95 0.79
CA LEU A 142 -2.84 -20.82 1.41
C LEU A 142 -4.03 -21.31 2.25
N PRO A 143 -4.45 -20.55 3.28
CA PRO A 143 -5.64 -20.84 4.07
C PRO A 143 -6.95 -20.50 3.34
N TRP A 144 -6.91 -20.21 2.05
CA TRP A 144 -8.04 -19.88 1.18
C TRP A 144 -7.81 -20.43 -0.24
N ASP A 145 -8.87 -20.58 -1.02
CA ASP A 145 -8.84 -21.12 -2.38
C ASP A 145 -9.43 -20.12 -3.42
N LYS A 146 -9.62 -20.59 -4.66
CA LYS A 146 -10.16 -19.77 -5.75
C LYS A 146 -11.61 -19.34 -5.55
N ARG A 147 -12.41 -20.11 -4.80
CA ARG A 147 -13.81 -19.74 -4.49
C ARG A 147 -13.84 -18.56 -3.53
N ASP A 148 -12.88 -18.54 -2.60
CA ASP A 148 -12.74 -17.44 -1.65
C ASP A 148 -12.34 -16.13 -2.38
N ILE A 149 -11.56 -16.23 -3.48
CA ILE A 149 -11.28 -15.09 -4.36
C ILE A 149 -12.57 -14.54 -4.97
N ASP A 150 -13.45 -15.42 -5.50
CA ASP A 150 -14.71 -14.98 -6.12
C ASP A 150 -15.62 -14.28 -5.10
N LEU A 151 -15.66 -14.79 -3.86
CA LEU A 151 -16.38 -14.14 -2.76
C LEU A 151 -15.79 -12.76 -2.44
N ALA A 152 -14.47 -12.66 -2.31
CA ALA A 152 -13.79 -11.40 -2.04
C ALA A 152 -14.01 -10.37 -3.17
N LEU A 153 -14.00 -10.80 -4.43
CA LEU A 153 -14.27 -9.91 -5.57
C LEU A 153 -15.69 -9.34 -5.56
N SER A 154 -16.65 -10.10 -5.06
CA SER A 154 -18.05 -9.65 -4.94
C SER A 154 -18.32 -8.78 -3.71
N ALA A 155 -17.38 -8.71 -2.76
CA ALA A 155 -17.56 -8.05 -1.48
C ALA A 155 -17.12 -6.57 -1.46
N TRP A 156 -16.61 -6.03 -2.56
CA TRP A 156 -16.10 -4.67 -2.61
C TRP A 156 -17.20 -3.61 -2.64
N ASP A 157 -17.04 -2.61 -1.77
CA ASP A 157 -17.70 -1.31 -1.79
C ASP A 157 -16.62 -0.24 -1.92
N THR A 158 -16.47 0.35 -3.10
CA THR A 158 -15.34 1.20 -3.43
C THR A 158 -15.64 2.68 -3.19
N HIS A 159 -14.61 3.42 -2.75
CA HIS A 159 -14.73 4.84 -2.38
C HIS A 159 -13.70 5.71 -3.10
N LYS A 160 -14.10 6.96 -3.35
CA LYS A 160 -13.22 7.99 -3.93
C LYS A 160 -12.38 8.66 -2.86
N PHE A 161 -11.20 9.13 -3.24
CA PHE A 161 -10.39 9.97 -2.37
C PHE A 161 -11.11 11.24 -1.95
N ASN A 162 -10.96 11.62 -0.69
CA ASN A 162 -11.50 12.85 -0.09
C ASN A 162 -13.03 12.96 -0.17
N VAL A 163 -13.71 11.82 -0.24
CA VAL A 163 -15.18 11.74 -0.17
C VAL A 163 -15.54 10.89 1.05
N PRO A 164 -15.99 11.51 2.14
CA PRO A 164 -16.33 10.78 3.33
C PRO A 164 -17.62 9.96 3.18
N TRP A 165 -17.66 8.82 3.87
CA TRP A 165 -18.87 8.00 4.01
C TRP A 165 -19.08 7.63 5.48
N LYS A 166 -20.24 7.09 5.77
CA LYS A 166 -20.57 6.57 7.11
C LYS A 166 -20.57 5.07 7.12
N GLN A 167 -19.96 4.52 8.15
CA GLN A 167 -20.04 3.11 8.48
C GLN A 167 -20.41 2.99 9.96
N ASP A 168 -21.63 2.54 10.25
CA ASP A 168 -22.23 2.63 11.56
C ASP A 168 -22.19 4.07 12.11
N ASP A 169 -21.63 4.30 13.30
CA ASP A 169 -21.46 5.62 13.89
C ASP A 169 -20.12 6.28 13.53
N TRP A 170 -19.30 5.64 12.69
CA TRP A 170 -18.01 6.16 12.27
C TRP A 170 -18.11 6.87 10.92
N LYS A 171 -17.35 7.92 10.77
CA LYS A 171 -17.13 8.59 9.48
C LYS A 171 -15.74 8.23 8.97
N LEU A 172 -15.67 7.74 7.75
CA LEU A 172 -14.45 7.28 7.11
C LEU A 172 -14.15 8.13 5.89
N GLU A 173 -12.86 8.30 5.61
CA GLU A 173 -12.40 9.04 4.43
C GLU A 173 -11.06 8.49 3.96
N LEU A 174 -10.93 8.22 2.66
CA LEU A 174 -9.67 7.81 2.04
C LEU A 174 -8.89 9.04 1.56
N HIS A 175 -7.61 9.13 1.94
CA HIS A 175 -6.66 10.11 1.44
C HIS A 175 -5.56 9.45 0.63
N ARG A 176 -4.96 10.15 -0.34
CA ARG A 176 -3.85 9.60 -1.12
C ARG A 176 -2.66 9.26 -0.23
N ALA A 177 -2.15 8.05 -0.35
CA ALA A 177 -0.94 7.61 0.36
C ALA A 177 0.36 7.90 -0.39
N GLY A 178 0.32 8.16 -1.70
CA GLY A 178 1.51 8.47 -2.50
C GLY A 178 2.42 7.27 -2.80
N HIS A 179 2.12 6.11 -2.25
CA HIS A 179 2.91 4.89 -2.38
C HIS A 179 2.82 4.26 -3.79
N ILE A 180 1.63 3.86 -4.19
CA ILE A 180 1.29 3.38 -5.55
C ILE A 180 -0.07 3.96 -5.98
N PRO A 181 -0.44 3.94 -7.28
CA PRO A 181 -1.77 4.36 -7.71
C PRO A 181 -2.86 3.57 -7.00
N GLY A 182 -3.88 4.27 -6.52
CA GLY A 182 -4.95 3.69 -5.73
C GLY A 182 -4.66 3.54 -4.24
N ALA A 183 -3.40 3.62 -3.80
CA ALA A 183 -3.06 3.50 -2.38
C ALA A 183 -3.65 4.65 -1.55
N ALA A 184 -4.25 4.30 -0.41
CA ALA A 184 -4.96 5.21 0.46
C ALA A 184 -4.48 5.13 1.91
N MET A 185 -4.38 6.29 2.56
CA MET A 185 -4.46 6.41 4.01
C MET A 185 -5.93 6.44 4.40
N LEU A 186 -6.30 5.82 5.51
CA LEU A 186 -7.66 5.87 6.05
C LEU A 186 -7.73 6.83 7.23
N HIS A 187 -8.61 7.82 7.15
CA HIS A 187 -9.03 8.64 8.28
C HIS A 187 -10.38 8.16 8.81
N VAL A 188 -10.45 7.91 10.11
CA VAL A 188 -11.65 7.46 10.83
C VAL A 188 -11.98 8.50 11.88
N GLU A 189 -13.19 9.05 11.85
CA GLU A 189 -13.76 9.85 12.91
C GLU A 189 -14.79 9.03 13.69
N THR A 190 -14.50 8.74 14.94
CA THR A 190 -15.45 8.16 15.89
C THR A 190 -16.05 9.26 16.75
N PRO A 191 -17.12 9.01 17.55
CA PRO A 191 -17.67 10.03 18.42
C PRO A 191 -16.67 10.66 19.40
N ASN A 192 -15.58 9.98 19.71
CA ASN A 192 -14.65 10.40 20.77
C ASN A 192 -13.25 10.74 20.26
N LYS A 193 -12.79 10.17 19.16
CA LYS A 193 -11.43 10.29 18.65
C LYS A 193 -11.38 10.15 17.13
N SER A 194 -10.42 10.82 16.53
CA SER A 194 -10.02 10.58 15.16
C SER A 194 -8.75 9.73 15.08
N VAL A 195 -8.70 8.86 14.08
CA VAL A 195 -7.59 7.95 13.82
C VAL A 195 -7.16 8.10 12.38
N LEU A 196 -5.86 8.16 12.11
CA LEU A 196 -5.30 8.01 10.78
C LEU A 196 -4.47 6.73 10.73
N PHE A 197 -4.76 5.86 9.76
CA PHE A 197 -3.95 4.71 9.41
C PHE A 197 -3.27 4.98 8.07
N SER A 198 -1.93 5.00 8.06
CA SER A 198 -1.17 5.39 6.87
C SER A 198 -1.20 4.32 5.77
N GLY A 199 -1.37 3.03 6.10
CA GLY A 199 -0.90 1.99 5.22
C GLY A 199 0.56 2.26 4.85
N ASP A 200 1.01 1.84 3.68
CA ASP A 200 2.29 2.25 3.12
C ASP A 200 2.14 3.62 2.45
N PHE A 201 3.06 4.56 2.72
CA PHE A 201 2.95 5.91 2.20
C PHE A 201 4.29 6.50 1.74
N ASP A 202 4.25 7.46 0.83
CA ASP A 202 5.37 8.34 0.48
C ASP A 202 4.86 9.79 0.39
N THR A 203 5.53 10.71 1.07
CA THR A 203 5.19 12.15 1.04
C THR A 203 5.73 12.86 -0.20
N ARG A 204 6.62 12.22 -0.94
CA ARG A 204 7.26 12.75 -2.14
C ARG A 204 6.48 12.33 -3.39
N ASP A 205 6.36 13.25 -4.33
CA ASP A 205 5.84 12.93 -5.66
C ASP A 205 6.75 11.93 -6.38
N SER A 206 6.16 10.96 -7.10
CA SER A 206 6.85 10.13 -8.08
C SER A 206 6.50 10.56 -9.52
N GLN A 207 6.99 9.84 -10.52
CA GLN A 207 6.47 10.03 -11.87
C GLN A 207 4.98 9.65 -11.92
N LEU A 208 4.59 8.67 -11.14
CA LEU A 208 3.30 7.99 -11.20
C LEU A 208 2.27 8.52 -10.20
N THR A 209 2.69 8.92 -8.98
CA THR A 209 1.78 9.27 -7.86
C THR A 209 2.08 10.65 -7.29
N ILE A 210 1.04 11.30 -6.77
CA ILE A 210 1.14 12.49 -5.93
C ILE A 210 1.40 12.02 -4.49
N GLY A 211 2.41 12.61 -3.82
CA GLY A 211 2.77 12.28 -2.45
C GLY A 211 1.67 12.58 -1.44
N ALA A 212 1.64 11.79 -0.36
CA ALA A 212 0.71 11.94 0.75
C ALA A 212 0.78 13.34 1.36
N LYS A 213 -0.37 13.85 1.81
CA LYS A 213 -0.46 15.12 2.53
C LYS A 213 -0.84 14.85 3.99
N PRO A 214 -0.34 15.67 4.94
CA PRO A 214 -0.70 15.53 6.34
C PRO A 214 -2.21 15.64 6.56
N VAL A 215 -2.75 14.74 7.38
CA VAL A 215 -4.15 14.77 7.85
C VAL A 215 -4.14 14.93 9.36
N LYS A 216 -4.89 15.90 9.87
CA LYS A 216 -4.98 16.14 11.31
C LYS A 216 -5.79 15.01 11.97
N THR A 217 -5.24 14.42 13.03
CA THR A 217 -5.85 13.32 13.76
C THR A 217 -5.43 13.30 15.22
N ASP A 218 -6.18 12.63 16.08
CA ASP A 218 -5.82 12.42 17.49
C ASP A 218 -4.85 11.25 17.67
N VAL A 219 -4.99 10.20 16.85
CA VAL A 219 -4.19 8.97 16.89
C VAL A 219 -3.68 8.65 15.49
N LEU A 220 -2.39 8.38 15.39
CA LEU A 220 -1.75 8.01 14.13
C LEU A 220 -1.14 6.60 14.24
N PHE A 221 -1.58 5.72 13.35
CA PHE A 221 -0.87 4.48 13.02
C PHE A 221 -0.05 4.75 11.76
N VAL A 222 1.26 4.72 11.89
CA VAL A 222 2.19 5.02 10.79
C VAL A 222 3.15 3.87 10.60
N GLU A 223 3.39 3.48 9.34
CA GLU A 223 4.39 2.49 8.99
C GLU A 223 5.79 2.99 9.37
N GLY A 224 6.70 2.07 9.68
CA GLY A 224 8.04 2.39 10.12
C GLY A 224 9.12 1.56 9.43
N THR A 225 8.86 1.05 8.22
CA THR A 225 9.75 0.17 7.45
C THR A 225 11.16 0.75 7.32
N TYR A 226 11.25 2.06 7.14
CA TYR A 226 12.51 2.79 7.06
C TYR A 226 12.78 3.68 8.28
N GLY A 227 12.13 3.41 9.39
CA GLY A 227 12.36 4.16 10.64
C GLY A 227 13.83 4.18 11.04
N GLY A 228 14.37 5.37 11.28
CA GLY A 228 15.79 5.56 11.62
C GLY A 228 16.76 5.49 10.44
N ARG A 229 16.29 5.52 9.19
CA ARG A 229 17.14 5.58 7.99
C ARG A 229 16.72 6.74 7.11
N ASP A 230 17.68 7.56 6.71
CA ASP A 230 17.46 8.60 5.72
C ASP A 230 17.54 8.01 4.31
N HIS A 231 16.59 8.40 3.47
CA HIS A 231 16.66 8.10 2.03
C HIS A 231 17.51 9.17 1.32
N PRO A 232 18.34 8.78 0.36
CA PRO A 232 18.94 9.72 -0.55
C PRO A 232 17.86 10.56 -1.25
N PRO A 233 18.19 11.79 -1.70
CA PRO A 233 17.28 12.58 -2.51
C PRO A 233 16.82 11.80 -3.74
N LYS A 234 15.51 11.72 -3.97
CA LYS A 234 14.93 10.92 -5.06
C LYS A 234 15.46 11.32 -6.43
N GLN A 235 15.74 12.60 -6.63
CA GLN A 235 16.31 13.09 -7.88
C GLN A 235 17.70 12.51 -8.13
N GLU A 236 18.58 12.50 -7.13
CA GLU A 236 19.93 11.94 -7.24
C GLU A 236 19.89 10.43 -7.57
N GLU A 237 18.98 9.69 -6.94
CA GLU A 237 18.81 8.25 -7.22
C GLU A 237 18.28 8.02 -8.65
N ASN A 238 17.38 8.87 -9.13
CA ASN A 238 16.91 8.82 -10.51
C ASN A 238 18.05 9.10 -11.50
N GLU A 239 18.86 10.13 -11.25
CA GLU A 239 20.02 10.48 -12.07
C GLU A 239 21.02 9.32 -12.10
N ARG A 240 21.39 8.76 -10.96
CA ARG A 240 22.28 7.58 -10.87
C ARG A 240 21.72 6.37 -11.62
N PHE A 241 20.40 6.15 -11.54
CA PHE A 241 19.75 5.06 -12.26
C PHE A 241 19.87 5.28 -13.78
N ILE A 242 19.58 6.49 -14.27
CA ILE A 242 19.72 6.86 -15.70
C ILE A 242 21.15 6.68 -16.17
N GLU A 243 22.14 7.20 -15.43
CA GLU A 243 23.57 7.04 -15.74
C GLU A 243 23.96 5.58 -15.90
N ARG A 244 23.49 4.70 -14.99
CA ARG A 244 23.76 3.26 -15.05
C ARG A 244 23.15 2.59 -16.29
N ILE A 245 21.95 3.00 -16.69
CA ILE A 245 21.35 2.51 -17.94
C ILE A 245 22.19 2.92 -19.14
N VAL A 246 22.57 4.20 -19.23
CA VAL A 246 23.43 4.73 -20.32
C VAL A 246 24.75 3.99 -20.39
N GLU A 247 25.48 3.82 -19.25
CA GLU A 247 26.73 3.08 -19.20
C GLU A 247 26.64 1.65 -19.77
N VAL A 248 25.51 0.97 -19.50
CA VAL A 248 25.30 -0.40 -19.98
C VAL A 248 25.04 -0.39 -21.49
N VAL A 249 24.22 0.52 -21.97
CA VAL A 249 23.82 0.59 -23.38
C VAL A 249 24.99 1.05 -24.26
N ASP A 250 25.75 2.06 -23.84
CA ASP A 250 26.89 2.62 -24.60
C ASP A 250 28.00 1.59 -24.84
N ARG A 251 28.17 0.63 -23.95
CA ARG A 251 29.10 -0.50 -24.17
C ARG A 251 28.49 -1.67 -24.97
N GLY A 252 27.29 -1.50 -25.54
CA GLY A 252 26.57 -2.51 -26.32
C GLY A 252 25.88 -3.58 -25.48
N GLY A 253 25.67 -3.33 -24.18
CA GLY A 253 24.99 -4.25 -23.27
C GLY A 253 23.48 -4.05 -23.23
N THR A 254 22.79 -5.00 -22.58
CA THR A 254 21.36 -4.92 -22.26
C THR A 254 21.17 -4.73 -20.76
N ALA A 255 20.49 -3.69 -20.35
CA ALA A 255 20.16 -3.46 -18.95
C ALA A 255 18.90 -4.27 -18.57
N LEU A 256 19.04 -5.21 -17.62
CA LEU A 256 17.91 -5.92 -17.03
C LEU A 256 17.50 -5.25 -15.72
N VAL A 257 16.27 -4.73 -15.68
CA VAL A 257 15.74 -3.98 -14.54
C VAL A 257 14.59 -4.78 -13.91
N PRO A 258 14.81 -5.56 -12.84
CA PRO A 258 13.73 -6.19 -12.11
C PRO A 258 12.93 -5.13 -11.36
N ALA A 259 11.61 -5.13 -11.53
CA ALA A 259 10.72 -4.17 -10.90
C ALA A 259 9.41 -4.84 -10.46
N PHE A 260 8.85 -4.40 -9.33
CA PHE A 260 7.54 -4.84 -8.92
C PHE A 260 6.48 -4.47 -9.97
N ALA A 261 5.54 -5.38 -10.19
CA ALA A 261 4.51 -5.24 -11.22
C ALA A 261 3.61 -4.03 -10.99
N ASN A 262 3.29 -3.72 -9.73
CA ASN A 262 2.43 -2.61 -9.35
C ASN A 262 3.26 -1.44 -8.78
N GLY A 263 3.20 -0.31 -9.47
CA GLY A 263 3.87 0.93 -9.12
C GLY A 263 5.26 1.06 -9.75
N ARG A 264 6.23 0.23 -9.37
CA ARG A 264 7.64 0.44 -9.77
C ARG A 264 7.90 0.24 -11.27
N THR A 265 7.27 -0.75 -11.91
CA THR A 265 7.42 -0.97 -13.36
C THR A 265 6.99 0.27 -14.15
N GLN A 266 5.86 0.85 -13.82
CA GLN A 266 5.30 2.01 -14.53
C GLN A 266 6.12 3.28 -14.24
N ASP A 267 6.54 3.48 -13.00
CA ASP A 267 7.39 4.62 -12.60
C ASP A 267 8.72 4.61 -13.36
N VAL A 268 9.36 3.43 -13.49
CA VAL A 268 10.61 3.25 -14.26
C VAL A 268 10.40 3.51 -15.75
N VAL A 269 9.33 2.99 -16.35
CA VAL A 269 9.04 3.21 -17.78
C VAL A 269 8.83 4.69 -18.07
N MET A 270 8.09 5.40 -17.21
CA MET A 270 7.88 6.85 -17.33
C MET A 270 9.21 7.62 -17.18
N LEU A 271 10.04 7.22 -16.23
CA LEU A 271 11.35 7.84 -16.01
C LEU A 271 12.27 7.68 -17.25
N LEU A 272 12.33 6.46 -17.79
CA LEU A 272 13.12 6.16 -19.00
C LEU A 272 12.60 6.93 -20.22
N HIS A 273 11.29 6.92 -20.44
CA HIS A 273 10.68 7.69 -21.55
C HIS A 273 11.00 9.19 -21.48
N LYS A 274 11.01 9.74 -20.28
CA LYS A 274 11.30 11.16 -20.05
C LYS A 274 12.75 11.54 -20.34
N HIS A 275 13.70 10.68 -19.97
CA HIS A 275 15.12 11.02 -19.97
C HIS A 275 15.91 10.37 -21.11
N LEU A 276 15.45 9.24 -21.64
CA LEU A 276 16.11 8.42 -22.66
C LEU A 276 15.10 7.95 -23.72
N PRO A 277 14.39 8.87 -24.40
CA PRO A 277 13.32 8.50 -25.36
C PRO A 277 13.80 7.72 -26.58
N GLU A 278 15.10 7.72 -26.85
CA GLU A 278 15.76 6.98 -27.95
C GLU A 278 15.97 5.49 -27.65
N LEU A 279 15.84 5.07 -26.38
CA LEU A 279 16.07 3.67 -26.02
C LEU A 279 14.96 2.75 -26.51
N ASP A 280 15.33 1.52 -26.87
CA ASP A 280 14.41 0.42 -27.13
C ASP A 280 14.10 -0.32 -25.81
N VAL A 281 13.00 0.05 -25.18
CA VAL A 281 12.60 -0.47 -23.86
C VAL A 281 11.53 -1.54 -24.01
N HIS A 282 11.77 -2.71 -23.41
CA HIS A 282 10.88 -3.85 -23.44
C HIS A 282 10.34 -4.14 -22.05
N VAL A 283 9.01 -4.28 -21.92
CA VAL A 283 8.34 -4.60 -20.65
C VAL A 283 7.74 -6.00 -20.72
N ASP A 284 8.09 -6.84 -19.76
CA ASP A 284 7.51 -8.17 -19.59
C ASP A 284 6.85 -8.34 -18.20
N GLY A 285 6.04 -9.38 -18.03
CA GLY A 285 5.40 -9.73 -16.77
C GLY A 285 4.06 -9.03 -16.50
N MET A 286 3.61 -9.13 -15.25
CA MET A 286 2.31 -8.63 -14.80
C MET A 286 2.15 -7.12 -14.87
N GLY A 287 3.24 -6.36 -14.83
CA GLY A 287 3.24 -4.90 -14.94
C GLY A 287 2.48 -4.37 -16.16
N LYS A 288 2.36 -5.20 -17.22
CA LYS A 288 1.56 -4.87 -18.42
C LYS A 288 0.06 -4.78 -18.13
N ARG A 289 -0.49 -5.71 -17.34
CA ARG A 289 -1.91 -5.70 -16.95
C ARG A 289 -2.17 -4.58 -15.94
N VAL A 290 -1.24 -4.39 -15.00
CA VAL A 290 -1.33 -3.31 -14.01
C VAL A 290 -1.36 -1.95 -14.68
N ALA A 291 -0.46 -1.66 -15.63
CA ALA A 291 -0.47 -0.39 -16.33
C ALA A 291 -1.78 -0.12 -17.07
N LYS A 292 -2.39 -1.17 -17.65
CA LYS A 292 -3.71 -1.05 -18.29
C LYS A 292 -4.76 -0.62 -17.26
N LEU A 293 -4.85 -1.31 -16.12
CA LEU A 293 -5.79 -0.98 -15.06
C LEU A 293 -5.56 0.44 -14.52
N GLN A 294 -4.30 0.86 -14.35
CA GLN A 294 -3.98 2.22 -13.90
C GLN A 294 -4.43 3.28 -14.90
N MET A 295 -4.32 3.04 -16.21
CA MET A 295 -4.82 3.96 -17.25
C MET A 295 -6.36 4.00 -17.30
N GLU A 296 -7.04 2.94 -16.88
CA GLU A 296 -8.50 2.91 -16.71
C GLU A 296 -8.98 3.70 -15.48
N HIS A 297 -8.06 4.02 -14.53
CA HIS A 297 -8.33 4.80 -13.31
C HIS A 297 -7.44 6.06 -13.21
N PRO A 298 -7.58 7.00 -14.17
CA PRO A 298 -6.69 8.16 -14.29
C PRO A 298 -6.71 9.09 -13.06
N GLU A 299 -7.78 9.08 -12.29
CA GLU A 299 -7.93 9.86 -11.06
C GLU A 299 -6.94 9.44 -9.96
N THR A 300 -6.32 8.25 -10.05
CA THR A 300 -5.31 7.77 -9.10
C THR A 300 -3.90 8.21 -9.46
N LEU A 301 -3.69 8.69 -10.68
CA LEU A 301 -2.40 9.03 -11.25
C LEU A 301 -2.05 10.51 -11.01
N ARG A 302 -0.75 10.82 -11.03
CA ARG A 302 -0.25 12.19 -11.03
C ARG A 302 -0.40 12.84 -12.41
N ASP A 303 -0.01 12.12 -13.45
CA ASP A 303 -0.10 12.54 -14.86
C ASP A 303 -0.49 11.34 -15.73
N PRO A 304 -1.80 11.16 -15.98
CA PRO A 304 -2.30 10.06 -16.81
C PRO A 304 -1.76 10.09 -18.23
N SER A 305 -1.59 11.30 -18.79
CA SER A 305 -1.13 11.46 -20.18
C SER A 305 0.35 11.07 -20.34
N ALA A 306 1.16 11.36 -19.34
CA ALA A 306 2.56 10.93 -19.31
C ALA A 306 2.69 9.40 -19.20
N LEU A 307 1.86 8.73 -18.39
CA LEU A 307 1.84 7.27 -18.35
C LEU A 307 1.41 6.68 -19.70
N GLU A 308 0.34 7.20 -20.30
CA GLU A 308 -0.14 6.71 -21.60
C GLU A 308 0.92 6.88 -22.70
N SER A 309 1.61 8.01 -22.72
CA SER A 309 2.69 8.29 -23.68
C SER A 309 3.88 7.34 -23.49
N ALA A 310 4.34 7.16 -22.26
CA ALA A 310 5.40 6.24 -21.93
C ALA A 310 5.03 4.78 -22.25
N TRP A 311 3.77 4.43 -22.05
CA TRP A 311 3.27 3.08 -22.34
C TRP A 311 3.10 2.81 -23.84
N LYS A 312 2.83 3.80 -24.65
CA LYS A 312 2.84 3.71 -26.11
C LYS A 312 4.26 3.61 -26.67
N TRP A 313 5.21 4.27 -26.03
CA TRP A 313 6.62 4.29 -26.41
C TRP A 313 7.32 2.94 -26.18
N CYS A 314 7.12 2.29 -25.02
CA CYS A 314 7.77 1.01 -24.72
C CYS A 314 7.13 -0.16 -25.47
N ARG A 315 7.92 -1.20 -25.76
CA ARG A 315 7.45 -2.45 -26.35
C ARG A 315 6.99 -3.42 -25.28
N ARG A 316 5.88 -4.10 -25.53
CA ARG A 316 5.33 -5.12 -24.63
C ARG A 316 5.65 -6.50 -25.15
N VAL A 317 6.42 -7.26 -24.41
CA VAL A 317 6.72 -8.65 -24.74
C VAL A 317 5.45 -9.49 -24.64
N SER A 318 5.00 -10.09 -25.73
CA SER A 318 3.74 -10.86 -25.79
C SER A 318 3.96 -12.35 -25.98
N SER A 319 5.12 -12.75 -26.49
CA SER A 319 5.42 -14.14 -26.79
C SER A 319 6.81 -14.57 -26.31
N LYS A 320 7.07 -15.88 -26.33
CA LYS A 320 8.43 -16.42 -26.06
C LYS A 320 9.44 -15.98 -27.14
N SER A 321 9.01 -15.73 -28.37
CA SER A 321 9.86 -15.23 -29.45
C SER A 321 10.34 -13.80 -29.20
N ASP A 322 9.54 -12.97 -28.53
CA ASP A 322 9.89 -11.60 -28.21
C ASP A 322 10.95 -11.50 -27.08
N ARG A 323 11.26 -12.63 -26.42
CA ARG A 323 12.26 -12.75 -25.35
C ARG A 323 13.63 -13.16 -25.88
N LYS A 324 13.76 -13.45 -27.16
CA LYS A 324 15.01 -13.81 -27.83
C LYS A 324 15.66 -12.60 -28.47
#